data_c34b7bff1f4e27cef65b65b85b1a1389
#
_entry.id   c34b7bff1f4e27cef65b65b85b1a1389
#
_cell.length_a   1.000
_cell.length_b   1.000
_cell.length_c   1.000
_cell.angle_alpha   90.00
_cell.angle_beta   90.00
_cell.angle_gamma   90.00
#
_symmetry.space_group_name_H-M   'P 1'
#
loop_
_entity.id
_entity.type
_entity.pdbx_description
1 polymer ?
#
loop_
_entity_poly.entity_id
_entity_poly.type
_entity_poly.pdbx_seq_one_letter_code
_entity_poly.pdbx_strand_id
1 'polypeptide(L)'
;MKEYIMSFFNAPVTNKVPAGVCSVAGLHAYISSDSHLEELTQRVRFDTENDKTFRGKKQTLLPYVTPAGVFSYCREQCIVVPSGLFVVDIDHLASTQEAAMWRDRLFADEVLQPDLAFVSPGAKGVKPVSYTHLTLPT
;
A
#
# COMPACT_ATOMS: atom_id res chain seq x y z
N MET A 1 -20.64 -6.68 -4.66
CA MET A 1 -19.27 -6.13 -4.72
C MET A 1 -18.31 -7.11 -4.07
N LYS A 2 -17.31 -7.56 -4.81
CA LYS A 2 -16.30 -8.47 -4.24
C LYS A 2 -15.42 -7.72 -3.26
N GLU A 3 -15.34 -8.19 -2.03
CA GLU A 3 -14.35 -7.71 -1.09
C GLU A 3 -13.06 -8.50 -1.26
N TYR A 4 -12.00 -7.79 -1.62
CA TYR A 4 -10.66 -8.35 -1.67
C TYR A 4 -10.01 -8.16 -0.30
N ILE A 5 -9.50 -9.25 0.27
CA ILE A 5 -8.87 -9.24 1.58
C ILE A 5 -7.37 -9.52 1.50
N MET A 6 -6.65 -8.95 2.42
CA MET A 6 -5.21 -9.07 2.53
C MET A 6 -4.79 -9.13 4.00
N SER A 7 -3.57 -9.57 4.26
CA SER A 7 -3.03 -9.57 5.62
C SER A 7 -2.52 -8.19 6.01
N PHE A 8 -2.72 -7.86 7.29
CA PHE A 8 -2.24 -6.65 7.92
C PHE A 8 -1.19 -7.01 8.97
N PHE A 9 -0.08 -6.28 8.97
CA PHE A 9 1.04 -6.52 9.85
C PHE A 9 1.38 -5.25 10.63
N ASN A 10 1.57 -5.40 11.93
CA ASN A 10 2.09 -4.31 12.76
C ASN A 10 3.57 -4.10 12.48
N ALA A 11 4.03 -2.84 12.62
CA ALA A 11 5.45 -2.51 12.53
C ALA A 11 6.24 -3.28 13.62
N PRO A 12 7.53 -3.52 13.41
CA PRO A 12 8.34 -3.14 12.24
C PRO A 12 8.20 -4.14 11.08
N VAL A 13 8.83 -3.84 9.94
CA VAL A 13 8.80 -4.69 8.74
C VAL A 13 9.41 -6.08 8.98
N THR A 14 10.24 -6.23 10.00
CA THR A 14 10.80 -7.52 10.42
C THR A 14 9.78 -8.41 11.11
N ASN A 15 8.64 -7.85 11.54
CA ASN A 15 7.52 -8.63 12.07
C ASN A 15 6.82 -9.34 10.90
N LYS A 16 6.93 -10.64 10.84
CA LYS A 16 6.39 -11.47 9.75
C LYS A 16 5.10 -12.18 10.12
N VAL A 17 4.58 -11.95 11.32
CA VAL A 17 3.34 -12.57 11.80
C VAL A 17 2.20 -11.59 11.60
N PRO A 18 1.13 -11.98 10.86
CA PRO A 18 0.01 -11.07 10.63
C PRO A 18 -0.72 -10.75 11.93
N ALA A 19 -1.14 -9.49 12.05
CA ALA A 19 -2.02 -9.06 13.15
C ALA A 19 -3.49 -9.32 12.82
N GLY A 20 -3.84 -9.41 11.55
CA GLY A 20 -5.20 -9.64 11.10
C GLY A 20 -5.32 -9.50 9.60
N VAL A 21 -6.55 -9.32 9.15
CA VAL A 21 -6.85 -9.11 7.74
C VAL A 21 -7.61 -7.78 7.57
N CYS A 22 -7.49 -7.19 6.40
CA CYS A 22 -8.28 -6.03 6.03
C CYS A 22 -8.78 -6.15 4.58
N SER A 23 -9.87 -5.46 4.29
CA SER A 23 -10.36 -5.29 2.93
C SER A 23 -9.73 -4.05 2.29
N VAL A 24 -9.89 -3.89 0.97
CA VAL A 24 -9.49 -2.66 0.28
C VAL A 24 -10.22 -1.46 0.87
N ALA A 25 -11.52 -1.57 1.14
CA ALA A 25 -12.29 -0.50 1.77
C ALA A 25 -11.76 -0.18 3.18
N GLY A 26 -11.44 -1.20 3.97
CA GLY A 26 -10.84 -1.04 5.29
C GLY A 26 -9.48 -0.36 5.22
N LEU A 27 -8.65 -0.72 4.27
CA LEU A 27 -7.35 -0.09 4.06
C LEU A 27 -7.50 1.38 3.66
N HIS A 28 -8.44 1.70 2.78
CA HIS A 28 -8.74 3.08 2.40
C HIS A 28 -9.16 3.90 3.62
N ALA A 29 -10.06 3.40 4.44
CA ALA A 29 -10.50 4.08 5.66
C ALA A 29 -9.33 4.31 6.63
N TYR A 30 -8.47 3.31 6.78
CA TYR A 30 -7.30 3.40 7.66
C TYR A 30 -6.32 4.48 7.17
N ILE A 31 -5.98 4.47 5.87
CA ILE A 31 -5.06 5.45 5.29
C ILE A 31 -5.63 6.87 5.35
N SER A 32 -6.93 7.03 5.11
CA SER A 32 -7.54 8.36 4.98
C SER A 32 -7.98 8.99 6.29
N SER A 33 -8.18 8.20 7.36
CA SER A 33 -8.82 8.74 8.59
C SER A 33 -8.17 8.34 9.91
N ASP A 34 -7.17 7.45 9.93
CA ASP A 34 -6.53 7.06 11.18
C ASP A 34 -5.51 8.11 11.63
N SER A 35 -5.77 8.75 12.79
CA SER A 35 -4.92 9.82 13.29
C SER A 35 -3.54 9.36 13.73
N HIS A 36 -3.43 8.14 14.26
CA HIS A 36 -2.14 7.59 14.67
C HIS A 36 -1.25 7.28 13.45
N LEU A 37 -1.85 6.71 12.40
CA LEU A 37 -1.14 6.47 11.15
C LEU A 37 -0.69 7.78 10.51
N GLU A 38 -1.53 8.81 10.55
CA GLU A 38 -1.17 10.14 10.06
C GLU A 38 0.06 10.68 10.80
N GLU A 39 0.09 10.57 12.11
CA GLU A 39 1.23 11.01 12.92
C GLU A 39 2.51 10.24 12.54
N LEU A 40 2.42 8.93 12.43
CA LEU A 40 3.56 8.10 12.01
C LEU A 40 4.04 8.48 10.61
N THR A 41 3.13 8.72 9.70
CA THR A 41 3.45 9.12 8.33
C THR A 41 4.16 10.48 8.30
N GLN A 42 3.73 11.43 9.11
CA GLN A 42 4.38 12.72 9.23
C GLN A 42 5.82 12.59 9.75
N ARG A 43 6.05 11.72 10.72
CA ARG A 43 7.40 11.44 11.21
C ARG A 43 8.30 10.88 10.12
N VAL A 44 7.78 9.96 9.30
CA VAL A 44 8.51 9.40 8.18
C VAL A 44 8.83 10.48 7.15
N ARG A 45 7.87 11.34 6.82
CA ARG A 45 8.02 12.42 5.83
C ARG A 45 8.99 13.51 6.26
N PHE A 46 9.17 13.69 7.56
CA PHE A 46 10.07 14.72 8.09
C PHE A 46 11.51 14.53 7.63
N ASP A 47 11.96 13.30 7.41
CA ASP A 47 13.34 12.96 7.06
C ASP A 47 13.52 12.53 5.60
N THR A 48 12.68 13.02 4.69
CA THR A 48 12.74 12.60 3.28
C THR A 48 14.03 12.98 2.55
N GLU A 49 14.83 13.91 3.10
CA GLU A 49 16.10 14.32 2.52
C GLU A 49 17.26 13.36 2.82
N ASN A 50 17.09 12.47 3.80
CA ASN A 50 18.10 11.50 4.17
C ASN A 50 17.55 10.09 3.91
N ASP A 51 17.92 9.51 2.76
CA ASP A 51 17.42 8.22 2.31
C ASP A 51 17.60 7.10 3.34
N LYS A 52 18.72 7.07 4.03
CA LYS A 52 19.00 6.03 5.02
C LYS A 52 18.10 6.14 6.24
N THR A 53 17.96 7.35 6.79
CA THR A 53 17.09 7.62 7.93
C THR A 53 15.63 7.43 7.55
N PHE A 54 15.24 7.88 6.37
CA PHE A 54 13.89 7.70 5.84
C PHE A 54 13.51 6.23 5.74
N ARG A 55 14.36 5.39 5.15
CA ARG A 55 14.12 3.95 5.05
C ARG A 55 14.01 3.30 6.43
N GLY A 56 14.89 3.66 7.34
CA GLY A 56 14.88 3.15 8.70
C GLY A 56 13.58 3.48 9.41
N LYS A 57 13.12 4.72 9.35
CA LYS A 57 11.85 5.13 9.94
C LYS A 57 10.65 4.44 9.29
N LYS A 58 10.63 4.36 7.96
CA LYS A 58 9.56 3.67 7.23
C LYS A 58 9.45 2.21 7.66
N GLN A 59 10.58 1.51 7.77
CA GLN A 59 10.63 0.10 8.13
C GLN A 59 10.29 -0.17 9.60
N THR A 60 10.56 0.79 10.48
CA THR A 60 10.36 0.59 11.93
C THR A 60 9.06 1.16 12.47
N LEU A 61 8.50 2.19 11.82
CA LEU A 61 7.33 2.90 12.33
C LEU A 61 6.02 2.50 11.65
N LEU A 62 6.05 2.15 10.37
CA LEU A 62 4.82 1.94 9.62
C LEU A 62 4.38 0.48 9.62
N PRO A 63 3.09 0.24 9.80
CA PRO A 63 2.51 -1.07 9.50
C PRO A 63 2.56 -1.32 7.99
N TYR A 64 2.32 -2.56 7.59
CA TYR A 64 2.28 -2.91 6.18
C TYR A 64 1.21 -3.95 5.89
N VAL A 65 0.87 -4.09 4.62
CA VAL A 65 -0.12 -5.05 4.13
C VAL A 65 0.49 -5.88 3.01
N THR A 66 -0.13 -7.02 2.76
CA THR A 66 0.24 -7.90 1.64
C THR A 66 -0.92 -7.94 0.63
N PRO A 67 -0.96 -7.03 -0.36
CA PRO A 67 -2.08 -6.94 -1.30
C PRO A 67 -2.35 -8.22 -2.08
N ALA A 68 -1.33 -9.06 -2.29
CA ALA A 68 -1.49 -10.32 -3.00
C ALA A 68 -2.46 -11.30 -2.33
N GLY A 69 -2.73 -11.14 -1.04
CA GLY A 69 -3.70 -11.98 -0.35
C GLY A 69 -3.46 -12.10 1.15
N VAL A 70 -4.06 -13.13 1.72
CA VAL A 70 -3.94 -13.48 3.13
C VAL A 70 -2.82 -14.50 3.31
N PHE A 71 -1.92 -14.22 4.24
CA PHE A 71 -0.76 -15.05 4.54
C PHE A 71 -0.78 -15.47 6.02
N SER A 72 -0.36 -16.70 6.31
CA SER A 72 -0.14 -17.14 7.69
C SER A 72 1.17 -16.62 8.27
N TYR A 73 2.11 -16.30 7.40
CA TYR A 73 3.41 -15.71 7.71
C TYR A 73 3.87 -14.94 6.47
N CYS A 74 4.61 -13.86 6.64
CA CYS A 74 5.04 -13.03 5.49
C CYS A 74 6.16 -13.73 4.70
N ARG A 75 5.76 -14.72 3.95
CA ARG A 75 6.61 -15.54 3.07
C ARG A 75 5.75 -16.06 1.93
N GLU A 76 6.31 -16.11 0.74
CA GLU A 76 5.58 -16.47 -0.48
C GLU A 76 4.86 -17.82 -0.36
N GLN A 77 5.50 -18.81 0.26
CA GLN A 77 4.95 -20.15 0.43
C GLN A 77 3.79 -20.23 1.44
N CYS A 78 3.59 -19.17 2.21
CA CYS A 78 2.59 -19.15 3.28
C CYS A 78 1.29 -18.45 2.88
N ILE A 79 1.04 -18.29 1.58
CA ILE A 79 -0.22 -17.73 1.10
C ILE A 79 -1.38 -18.69 1.37
N VAL A 80 -2.43 -18.18 2.00
CA VAL A 80 -3.64 -18.94 2.35
C VAL A 80 -4.74 -18.67 1.34
N VAL A 81 -4.99 -17.38 1.05
CA VAL A 81 -6.03 -16.96 0.12
C VAL A 81 -5.46 -15.87 -0.80
N PRO A 82 -5.28 -16.15 -2.10
CA PRO A 82 -4.89 -15.10 -3.03
C PRO A 82 -6.03 -14.12 -3.27
N SER A 83 -5.70 -12.84 -3.40
CA SER A 83 -6.69 -11.77 -3.62
C SER A 83 -6.91 -11.47 -5.10
N GLY A 84 -5.93 -11.72 -5.93
CA GLY A 84 -5.91 -11.26 -7.31
C GLY A 84 -5.54 -9.78 -7.47
N LEU A 85 -5.22 -9.09 -6.39
CA LEU A 85 -4.78 -7.71 -6.43
C LEU A 85 -3.29 -7.60 -6.74
N PHE A 86 -2.92 -6.51 -7.39
CA PHE A 86 -1.53 -6.12 -7.57
C PHE A 86 -1.36 -4.63 -7.33
N VAL A 87 -0.14 -4.23 -7.00
CA VAL A 87 0.20 -2.82 -6.74
C VAL A 87 1.27 -2.40 -7.74
N VAL A 88 1.06 -1.24 -8.35
CA VAL A 88 2.09 -0.60 -9.16
C VAL A 88 2.75 0.47 -8.30
N ASP A 89 4.09 0.48 -8.25
CA ASP A 89 4.85 1.48 -7.53
C ASP A 89 5.37 2.54 -8.50
N ILE A 90 4.93 3.78 -8.31
CA ILE A 90 5.44 4.91 -9.06
C ILE A 90 6.19 5.80 -8.07
N ASP A 91 7.51 5.87 -8.21
CA ASP A 91 8.40 6.54 -7.28
C ASP A 91 9.11 7.73 -7.93
N HIS A 92 9.78 8.52 -7.10
CA HIS A 92 10.66 9.61 -7.55
C HIS A 92 9.97 10.71 -8.35
N LEU A 93 8.72 11.01 -7.99
CA LEU A 93 8.04 12.17 -8.54
C LEU A 93 8.64 13.45 -7.94
N ALA A 94 8.46 14.57 -8.64
CA ALA A 94 9.12 15.82 -8.27
C ALA A 94 8.57 16.43 -6.97
N SER A 95 7.28 16.22 -6.68
CA SER A 95 6.62 16.83 -5.53
C SER A 95 5.42 16.04 -5.07
N THR A 96 4.94 16.36 -3.86
CA THR A 96 3.68 15.80 -3.33
C THR A 96 2.48 16.21 -4.19
N GLN A 97 2.52 17.42 -4.76
CA GLN A 97 1.46 17.89 -5.66
C GLN A 97 1.39 17.06 -6.93
N GLU A 98 2.54 16.73 -7.51
CA GLU A 98 2.62 15.86 -8.67
C GLU A 98 2.12 14.45 -8.33
N ALA A 99 2.49 13.93 -7.16
CA ALA A 99 2.01 12.64 -6.70
C ALA A 99 0.47 12.62 -6.56
N ALA A 100 -0.12 13.65 -5.99
CA ALA A 100 -1.57 13.77 -5.86
C ALA A 100 -2.26 13.84 -7.24
N MET A 101 -1.68 14.56 -8.18
CA MET A 101 -2.18 14.63 -9.55
C MET A 101 -2.17 13.26 -10.23
N TRP A 102 -1.07 12.53 -10.10
CA TRP A 102 -0.96 11.18 -10.66
C TRP A 102 -1.90 10.19 -9.99
N ARG A 103 -2.08 10.31 -8.66
CA ARG A 103 -3.06 9.50 -7.93
C ARG A 103 -4.44 9.65 -8.56
N ASP A 104 -4.89 10.87 -8.79
CA ASP A 104 -6.22 11.14 -9.33
C ASP A 104 -6.36 10.65 -10.77
N ARG A 105 -5.33 10.87 -11.60
CA ARG A 105 -5.30 10.38 -12.98
C ARG A 105 -5.33 8.86 -13.07
N LEU A 106 -4.53 8.19 -12.24
CA LEU A 106 -4.45 6.74 -12.26
C LEU A 106 -5.73 6.11 -11.73
N PHE A 107 -6.34 6.73 -10.73
CA PHE A 107 -7.63 6.24 -10.21
C PHE A 107 -8.72 6.31 -11.26
N ALA A 108 -8.68 7.30 -12.15
CA ALA A 108 -9.64 7.47 -13.25
C ALA A 108 -9.26 6.69 -14.52
N ASP A 109 -8.13 5.97 -14.53
CA ASP A 109 -7.65 5.26 -15.71
C ASP A 109 -8.54 4.07 -16.05
N GLU A 110 -9.01 4.04 -17.30
CA GLU A 110 -9.98 3.04 -17.77
C GLU A 110 -9.34 1.66 -17.97
N VAL A 111 -8.05 1.59 -18.20
CA VAL A 111 -7.33 0.31 -18.40
C VAL A 111 -6.95 -0.30 -17.07
N LEU A 112 -6.33 0.50 -16.20
CA LEU A 112 -5.87 0.05 -14.89
C LEU A 112 -7.04 -0.22 -13.93
N GLN A 113 -8.04 0.63 -13.93
CA GLN A 113 -9.26 0.56 -13.10
C GLN A 113 -8.93 0.23 -11.63
N PRO A 114 -8.12 1.04 -10.94
CA PRO A 114 -7.74 0.70 -9.58
C PRO A 114 -8.93 0.77 -8.62
N ASP A 115 -8.93 -0.12 -7.64
CA ASP A 115 -9.87 -0.09 -6.53
C ASP A 115 -9.43 0.91 -5.46
N LEU A 116 -8.13 1.23 -5.43
CA LEU A 116 -7.54 2.15 -4.47
C LEU A 116 -6.31 2.79 -5.11
N ALA A 117 -6.09 4.06 -4.86
CA ALA A 117 -4.83 4.74 -5.19
C ALA A 117 -4.49 5.71 -4.07
N PHE A 118 -3.25 5.71 -3.63
CA PHE A 118 -2.82 6.58 -2.54
C PHE A 118 -1.40 7.06 -2.75
N VAL A 119 -1.10 8.22 -2.16
CA VAL A 119 0.24 8.78 -2.14
C VAL A 119 1.09 7.99 -1.14
N SER A 120 2.30 7.62 -1.56
CA SER A 120 3.19 6.83 -0.73
C SER A 120 3.61 7.58 0.55
N PRO A 121 4.08 6.86 1.59
CA PRO A 121 4.58 7.51 2.80
C PRO A 121 5.69 8.53 2.55
N GLY A 122 6.49 8.36 1.50
CA GLY A 122 7.54 9.31 1.11
C GLY A 122 7.01 10.58 0.46
N ALA A 123 5.71 10.69 0.22
CA ALA A 123 5.04 11.85 -0.38
C ALA A 123 5.34 12.10 -1.86
N LYS A 124 6.26 11.37 -2.46
CA LYS A 124 6.71 11.57 -3.86
C LYS A 124 6.49 10.33 -4.71
N GLY A 125 5.54 9.51 -4.34
CA GLY A 125 5.16 8.32 -5.08
C GLY A 125 3.68 8.06 -5.01
N VAL A 126 3.18 7.17 -5.86
CA VAL A 126 1.77 6.75 -5.90
C VAL A 126 1.70 5.25 -6.01
N LYS A 127 0.75 4.67 -5.29
CA LYS A 127 0.52 3.22 -5.27
C LYS A 127 -0.92 2.94 -5.66
N PRO A 128 -1.22 2.74 -6.96
CA PRO A 128 -2.52 2.22 -7.35
C PRO A 128 -2.59 0.71 -7.09
N VAL A 129 -3.72 0.27 -6.58
CA VAL A 129 -4.03 -1.14 -6.28
C VAL A 129 -5.15 -1.57 -7.20
N SER A 130 -4.91 -2.57 -8.03
CA SER A 130 -5.85 -3.04 -9.03
C SER A 130 -6.06 -4.53 -8.93
N TYR A 131 -7.25 -4.97 -9.33
CA TYR A 131 -7.51 -6.39 -9.51
C TYR A 131 -7.02 -6.82 -10.90
N THR A 132 -6.35 -7.95 -10.95
CA THR A 132 -5.90 -8.49 -12.24
C THR A 132 -7.10 -9.06 -13.01
N HIS A 133 -7.39 -8.44 -14.15
CA HIS A 133 -8.43 -8.89 -15.08
C HIS A 133 -7.86 -9.80 -16.16
N LEU A 134 -6.71 -10.42 -15.90
CA LEU A 134 -6.08 -11.31 -16.85
C LEU A 134 -6.99 -12.49 -17.18
N THR A 135 -7.78 -12.32 -18.22
CA THR A 135 -8.30 -13.45 -18.96
C THR A 135 -7.16 -13.98 -19.81
N LEU A 136 -6.66 -15.14 -19.46
CA LEU A 136 -5.72 -15.83 -20.34
C LEU A 136 -6.39 -16.04 -21.69
N PRO A 137 -5.75 -15.66 -22.80
CA PRO A 137 -6.29 -15.99 -24.10
C PRO A 137 -6.41 -17.50 -24.22
N THR A 138 -7.60 -17.91 -24.46
CA THR A 138 -7.86 -19.33 -24.76
C THR A 138 -7.31 -19.67 -26.15
#